data_e3d4db8c6a372f06cad19f9a66555566
#
_entry.id   e3d4db8c6a372f06cad19f9a66555566
#
_cell.length_a   1.000
_cell.length_b   1.000
_cell.length_c   1.000
_cell.angle_alpha   90.00
_cell.angle_beta   90.00
_cell.angle_gamma   90.00
#
_symmetry.space_group_name_H-M   'P 1'
#
loop_
_entity.id
_entity.type
_entity.pdbx_description
1 polymer ?
#
loop_
_entity_poly.entity_id
_entity_poly.type
_entity_poly.pdbx_seq_one_letter_code
_entity_poly.pdbx_strand_id
1 'polypeptide(L)'
;STEVLDDEIRSNILNKDVAVADSKFVVNYFRMSSDNRLLFGGGETYAYKFPNNLDEIVRKPMLNIFPQLKNINFDYSWGGTLAITMKRMPFLTKLNHNTYNASGYSGSGVAMATMAGKIISEEILSDHDRFDVMSAVKTPNFPGGSNLRSPLLALAMTWYKIRDDLGF
;
A
#
# COMPACT_ATOMS: atom_id res chain seq x y z
N SER A 1 -11.07 -9.65 -2.52
CA SER A 1 -11.14 -10.81 -3.40
C SER A 1 -12.58 -11.12 -3.74
N THR A 2 -12.89 -11.25 -5.02
CA THR A 2 -14.22 -11.68 -5.46
C THR A 2 -14.48 -13.14 -5.11
N GLU A 3 -15.72 -13.58 -5.22
CA GLU A 3 -16.05 -14.98 -5.42
C GLU A 3 -15.32 -15.55 -6.65
N VAL A 4 -15.30 -16.87 -6.81
CA VAL A 4 -14.70 -17.53 -7.97
C VAL A 4 -15.47 -17.12 -9.24
N LEU A 5 -14.75 -16.57 -10.21
CA LEU A 5 -15.32 -16.15 -11.47
C LEU A 5 -15.35 -17.33 -12.46
N ASP A 6 -16.39 -17.40 -13.27
CA ASP A 6 -16.41 -18.35 -14.37
C ASP A 6 -15.38 -17.98 -15.46
N ASP A 7 -15.08 -18.92 -16.34
CA ASP A 7 -14.03 -18.76 -17.35
C ASP A 7 -14.39 -17.68 -18.39
N GLU A 8 -15.67 -17.44 -18.65
CA GLU A 8 -16.12 -16.41 -19.56
C GLU A 8 -15.86 -15.02 -19.00
N ILE A 9 -16.26 -14.77 -17.76
CA ILE A 9 -16.02 -13.49 -17.08
C ILE A 9 -14.50 -13.26 -16.92
N ARG A 10 -13.76 -14.30 -16.47
CA ARG A 10 -12.32 -14.23 -16.28
C ARG A 10 -11.58 -13.81 -17.55
N SER A 11 -11.88 -14.44 -18.69
CA SER A 11 -11.22 -14.15 -19.97
C SER A 11 -11.47 -12.73 -20.47
N ASN A 12 -12.62 -12.15 -20.12
CA ASN A 12 -12.99 -10.78 -20.47
C ASN A 12 -12.39 -9.71 -19.53
N ILE A 13 -11.82 -10.11 -18.37
CA ILE A 13 -11.17 -9.19 -17.43
C ILE A 13 -9.66 -9.17 -17.65
N LEU A 14 -9.03 -10.31 -17.46
CA LEU A 14 -7.59 -10.50 -17.60
C LEU A 14 -7.32 -11.87 -18.24
N ASN A 15 -6.95 -11.86 -19.50
CA ASN A 15 -6.67 -13.08 -20.26
C ASN A 15 -5.22 -13.59 -20.05
N LYS A 16 -4.39 -12.86 -19.34
CA LYS A 16 -3.00 -13.20 -19.03
C LYS A 16 -2.77 -13.23 -17.52
N ASP A 17 -1.85 -14.03 -17.07
CA ASP A 17 -1.38 -14.03 -15.68
C ASP A 17 -0.43 -12.85 -15.47
N VAL A 18 -1.01 -11.68 -15.28
CA VAL A 18 -0.31 -10.42 -15.03
C VAL A 18 -0.86 -9.73 -13.79
N ALA A 19 0.00 -8.97 -13.11
CA ALA A 19 -0.40 -8.00 -12.11
C ALA A 19 -0.42 -6.61 -12.77
N VAL A 20 -1.50 -5.88 -12.56
CA VAL A 20 -1.72 -4.54 -13.13
C VAL A 20 -1.78 -3.53 -12.00
N ALA A 21 -1.17 -2.37 -12.20
CA ALA A 21 -1.32 -1.20 -11.34
C ALA A 21 -1.58 0.02 -12.24
N ASP A 22 -2.50 0.90 -11.84
CA ASP A 22 -2.74 2.15 -12.55
C ASP A 22 -1.75 3.25 -12.13
N SER A 23 -1.82 4.40 -12.78
CA SER A 23 -0.96 5.55 -12.54
C SER A 23 -1.54 6.58 -11.56
N LYS A 24 -2.65 6.28 -10.91
CA LYS A 24 -3.27 7.18 -9.94
C LYS A 24 -2.41 7.33 -8.69
N PHE A 25 -2.57 8.45 -7.99
CA PHE A 25 -1.88 8.64 -6.72
C PHE A 25 -2.33 7.63 -5.67
N VAL A 26 -3.63 7.36 -5.61
CA VAL A 26 -4.22 6.22 -4.91
C VAL A 26 -4.35 5.08 -5.90
N VAL A 27 -3.31 4.29 -5.98
CA VAL A 27 -3.15 3.22 -6.98
C VAL A 27 -4.23 2.17 -6.84
N ASN A 28 -4.93 1.86 -7.94
CA ASN A 28 -5.66 0.60 -8.06
C ASN A 28 -4.72 -0.47 -8.62
N TYR A 29 -4.72 -1.63 -7.99
CA TYR A 29 -3.91 -2.76 -8.45
C TYR A 29 -4.73 -4.04 -8.38
N PHE A 30 -4.54 -4.89 -9.39
CA PHE A 30 -5.34 -6.11 -9.49
C PHE A 30 -4.62 -7.21 -10.26
N ARG A 31 -5.01 -8.44 -9.96
CA ARG A 31 -4.58 -9.64 -10.66
C ARG A 31 -5.60 -10.76 -10.46
N MET A 32 -5.50 -11.79 -11.27
CA MET A 32 -6.20 -13.05 -11.00
C MET A 32 -5.43 -13.91 -10.01
N SER A 33 -6.15 -14.60 -9.13
CA SER A 33 -5.61 -15.69 -8.33
C SER A 33 -5.60 -17.01 -9.11
N SER A 34 -4.90 -18.00 -8.60
CA SER A 34 -4.84 -19.34 -9.23
C SER A 34 -6.19 -20.07 -9.24
N ASP A 35 -7.10 -19.69 -8.36
CA ASP A 35 -8.46 -20.23 -8.24
C ASP A 35 -9.52 -19.33 -8.91
N ASN A 36 -9.14 -18.53 -9.90
CA ASN A 36 -10.03 -17.68 -10.71
C ASN A 36 -10.78 -16.60 -9.94
N ARG A 37 -10.20 -16.00 -8.92
CA ARG A 37 -10.75 -14.83 -8.23
C ARG A 37 -10.06 -13.56 -8.71
N LEU A 38 -10.78 -12.47 -8.85
CA LEU A 38 -10.15 -11.17 -9.01
C LEU A 38 -9.69 -10.66 -7.62
N LEU A 39 -8.38 -10.55 -7.44
CA LEU A 39 -7.78 -9.82 -6.34
C LEU A 39 -7.71 -8.35 -6.73
N PHE A 40 -8.43 -7.49 -6.04
CA PHE A 40 -8.45 -6.06 -6.35
C PHE A 40 -8.09 -5.27 -5.11
N GLY A 41 -7.05 -4.44 -5.21
CA GLY A 41 -6.65 -3.49 -4.20
C GLY A 41 -6.87 -2.07 -4.67
N GLY A 42 -7.42 -1.25 -3.82
CA GLY A 42 -7.70 0.15 -4.08
C GLY A 42 -8.53 0.74 -2.96
N GLY A 43 -8.63 2.05 -2.97
CA GLY A 43 -9.28 2.78 -1.89
C GLY A 43 -8.37 2.89 -0.65
N GLU A 44 -8.53 3.98 0.06
CA GLU A 44 -7.80 4.24 1.30
C GLU A 44 -8.64 5.08 2.24
N THR A 45 -8.28 5.05 3.51
CA THR A 45 -8.86 5.93 4.51
C THR A 45 -7.74 6.64 5.28
N TYR A 46 -8.00 7.87 5.70
CA TYR A 46 -7.04 8.69 6.45
C TYR A 46 -7.37 8.76 7.95
N ALA A 47 -8.40 8.01 8.36
CA ALA A 47 -8.80 7.89 9.74
C ALA A 47 -7.97 6.80 10.45
N TYR A 48 -7.75 6.98 11.76
CA TYR A 48 -7.10 5.96 12.58
C TYR A 48 -7.94 4.71 12.81
N LYS A 49 -9.24 4.78 12.51
CA LYS A 49 -10.14 3.62 12.64
C LYS A 49 -10.24 2.87 11.33
N PHE A 50 -10.12 1.58 11.40
CA PHE A 50 -10.37 0.70 10.28
C PHE A 50 -11.85 0.79 9.86
N PRO A 51 -12.17 0.96 8.58
CA PRO A 51 -13.57 1.02 8.13
C PRO A 51 -14.25 -0.35 8.26
N ASN A 52 -15.52 -0.34 8.60
CA ASN A 52 -16.32 -1.57 8.73
C ASN A 52 -16.86 -2.08 7.38
N ASN A 53 -16.83 -1.23 6.34
CA ASN A 53 -17.43 -1.48 5.02
C ASN A 53 -16.36 -1.54 3.93
N LEU A 54 -15.35 -2.39 4.10
CA LEU A 54 -14.24 -2.55 3.15
C LEU A 54 -14.73 -2.90 1.75
N ASP A 55 -15.76 -3.75 1.66
CA ASP A 55 -16.34 -4.17 0.39
C ASP A 55 -16.85 -2.98 -0.44
N GLU A 56 -17.58 -2.06 0.17
CA GLU A 56 -18.10 -0.87 -0.50
C GLU A 56 -16.97 0.06 -0.98
N ILE A 57 -15.94 0.22 -0.13
CA ILE A 57 -14.77 1.06 -0.45
C ILE A 57 -14.04 0.54 -1.68
N VAL A 58 -13.86 -0.78 -1.78
CA VAL A 58 -13.14 -1.42 -2.89
C VAL A 58 -14.04 -1.61 -4.11
N ARG A 59 -15.34 -1.87 -3.94
CA ARG A 59 -16.29 -2.10 -5.01
C ARG A 59 -16.37 -0.94 -6.00
N LYS A 60 -16.40 0.29 -5.50
CA LYS A 60 -16.53 1.49 -6.35
C LYS A 60 -15.36 1.62 -7.34
N PRO A 61 -14.09 1.66 -6.95
CA PRO A 61 -12.98 1.72 -7.90
C PRO A 61 -12.90 0.46 -8.78
N MET A 62 -13.25 -0.71 -8.28
CA MET A 62 -13.30 -1.94 -9.07
C MET A 62 -14.33 -1.84 -10.21
N LEU A 63 -15.54 -1.35 -9.94
CA LEU A 63 -16.59 -1.23 -10.95
C LEU A 63 -16.33 -0.12 -11.97
N ASN A 64 -15.51 0.88 -11.64
CA ASN A 64 -15.06 1.87 -12.60
C ASN A 64 -14.16 1.24 -13.69
N ILE A 65 -13.42 0.18 -13.35
CA ILE A 65 -12.53 -0.53 -14.28
C ILE A 65 -13.25 -1.73 -14.90
N PHE A 66 -14.02 -2.47 -14.09
CA PHE A 66 -14.72 -3.70 -14.48
C PHE A 66 -16.21 -3.60 -14.20
N PRO A 67 -16.97 -2.80 -14.96
CA PRO A 67 -18.41 -2.61 -14.74
C PRO A 67 -19.22 -3.90 -14.87
N GLN A 68 -18.71 -4.88 -15.62
CA GLN A 68 -19.31 -6.21 -15.77
C GLN A 68 -19.37 -7.03 -14.48
N LEU A 69 -18.58 -6.65 -13.45
CA LEU A 69 -18.58 -7.31 -12.14
C LEU A 69 -19.63 -6.76 -11.16
N LYS A 70 -20.61 -6.01 -11.64
CA LYS A 70 -21.64 -5.37 -10.79
C LYS A 70 -22.35 -6.35 -9.85
N ASN A 71 -22.61 -7.56 -10.32
CA ASN A 71 -23.37 -8.59 -9.58
C ASN A 71 -22.49 -9.62 -8.87
N ILE A 72 -21.17 -9.46 -8.94
CA ILE A 72 -20.21 -10.37 -8.31
C ILE A 72 -20.05 -10.02 -6.82
N ASN A 73 -20.00 -11.04 -5.97
CA ASN A 73 -19.80 -10.89 -4.54
C ASN A 73 -18.31 -10.86 -4.17
N PHE A 74 -18.00 -10.31 -3.00
CA PHE A 74 -16.71 -10.47 -2.36
C PHE A 74 -16.78 -11.60 -1.33
N ASP A 75 -15.87 -12.58 -1.45
CA ASP A 75 -15.71 -13.62 -0.45
C ASP A 75 -14.76 -13.18 0.66
N TYR A 76 -13.78 -12.34 0.31
CA TYR A 76 -12.76 -11.88 1.25
C TYR A 76 -12.49 -10.39 1.08
N SER A 77 -12.50 -9.67 2.20
CA SER A 77 -12.12 -8.26 2.26
C SER A 77 -11.20 -8.03 3.45
N TRP A 78 -10.09 -7.40 3.17
CA TRP A 78 -9.10 -7.06 4.19
C TRP A 78 -8.40 -5.76 3.86
N GLY A 79 -7.70 -5.23 4.82
CA GLY A 79 -6.88 -4.04 4.66
C GLY A 79 -5.72 -4.04 5.63
N GLY A 80 -4.83 -3.08 5.48
CA GLY A 80 -3.66 -2.92 6.34
C GLY A 80 -3.29 -1.45 6.52
N THR A 81 -2.63 -1.15 7.62
CA THR A 81 -2.09 0.19 7.87
C THR A 81 -0.70 0.31 7.28
N LEU A 82 -0.48 1.32 6.47
CA LEU A 82 0.83 1.62 5.89
C LEU A 82 1.56 2.68 6.73
N ALA A 83 2.82 2.43 7.03
CA ALA A 83 3.74 3.43 7.54
C ALA A 83 4.44 4.12 6.36
N ILE A 84 4.07 5.38 6.11
CA ILE A 84 4.59 6.18 5.01
C ILE A 84 5.46 7.29 5.57
N THR A 85 6.72 7.35 5.15
CA THR A 85 7.63 8.45 5.48
C THR A 85 7.46 9.60 4.49
N MET A 86 7.81 10.82 4.89
CA MET A 86 7.71 12.02 4.03
C MET A 86 8.51 11.91 2.73
N LYS A 87 9.62 11.20 2.75
CA LYS A 87 10.47 10.95 1.57
C LYS A 87 10.20 9.61 0.89
N ARG A 88 9.25 8.82 1.40
CA ARG A 88 8.97 7.44 0.96
C ARG A 88 10.17 6.48 1.04
N MET A 89 11.25 6.89 1.69
CA MET A 89 12.41 6.03 1.98
C MET A 89 12.19 5.26 3.27
N PRO A 90 12.65 4.02 3.38
CA PRO A 90 12.61 3.25 4.61
C PRO A 90 13.32 3.99 5.75
N PHE A 91 12.82 3.82 6.96
CA PHE A 91 13.41 4.38 8.16
C PHE A 91 14.10 3.28 8.96
N LEU A 92 15.43 3.25 8.91
CA LEU A 92 16.27 2.36 9.68
C LEU A 92 16.98 3.19 10.78
N THR A 93 16.96 2.70 12.01
CA THR A 93 17.66 3.36 13.11
C THR A 93 17.96 2.38 14.24
N LYS A 94 19.02 2.65 14.97
CA LYS A 94 19.38 1.98 16.21
C LYS A 94 18.87 2.82 17.36
N LEU A 95 17.91 2.30 18.12
CA LEU A 95 17.29 3.02 19.23
C LEU A 95 18.17 2.98 20.49
N ASN A 96 18.82 1.87 20.71
CA ASN A 96 19.82 1.67 21.75
C ASN A 96 20.74 0.51 21.30
N HIS A 97 21.65 0.11 22.15
CA HIS A 97 22.70 -0.83 21.81
C HIS A 97 22.18 -2.21 21.34
N ASN A 98 20.96 -2.62 21.75
CA ASN A 98 20.37 -3.92 21.39
C ASN A 98 19.05 -3.82 20.62
N THR A 99 18.61 -2.62 20.24
CA THR A 99 17.28 -2.44 19.63
C THR A 99 17.39 -1.68 18.32
N TYR A 100 16.98 -2.33 17.27
CA TYR A 100 16.92 -1.76 15.93
C TYR A 100 15.47 -1.54 15.53
N ASN A 101 15.22 -0.49 14.77
CA ASN A 101 13.93 -0.25 14.12
C ASN A 101 14.13 -0.24 12.61
N ALA A 102 13.26 -0.94 11.91
CA ALA A 102 13.13 -0.87 10.46
C ALA A 102 11.66 -0.75 10.12
N SER A 103 11.26 0.39 9.55
CA SER A 103 9.85 0.71 9.29
C SER A 103 9.71 1.72 8.15
N GLY A 104 8.49 2.17 7.89
CA GLY A 104 8.25 3.23 6.93
C GLY A 104 8.50 2.83 5.48
N TYR A 105 8.13 1.61 5.10
CA TYR A 105 8.38 1.08 3.75
C TYR A 105 7.47 1.65 2.67
N SER A 106 6.52 2.51 3.05
CA SER A 106 5.72 3.34 2.13
C SER A 106 5.01 2.55 1.01
N GLY A 107 4.56 1.33 1.32
CA GLY A 107 3.87 0.43 0.37
C GLY A 107 4.76 -0.67 -0.23
N SER A 108 6.09 -0.56 -0.14
CA SER A 108 7.03 -1.55 -0.72
C SER A 108 7.53 -2.58 0.31
N GLY A 109 6.71 -2.88 1.34
CA GLY A 109 7.11 -3.67 2.51
C GLY A 109 7.63 -5.08 2.19
N VAL A 110 7.06 -5.78 1.21
CA VAL A 110 7.46 -7.16 0.88
C VAL A 110 8.96 -7.23 0.52
N ALA A 111 9.42 -6.38 -0.38
CA ALA A 111 10.82 -6.34 -0.77
C ALA A 111 11.70 -5.67 0.29
N MET A 112 11.24 -4.50 0.80
CA MET A 112 12.05 -3.66 1.67
C MET A 112 12.23 -4.25 3.07
N ALA A 113 11.26 -4.99 3.60
CA ALA A 113 11.40 -5.64 4.91
C ALA A 113 12.44 -6.76 4.87
N THR A 114 12.47 -7.53 3.79
CA THR A 114 13.50 -8.57 3.59
C THR A 114 14.90 -7.96 3.50
N MET A 115 15.06 -6.87 2.74
CA MET A 115 16.33 -6.16 2.64
C MET A 115 16.74 -5.53 3.97
N ALA A 116 15.80 -4.91 4.69
CA ALA A 116 16.07 -4.31 6.00
C ALA A 116 16.50 -5.37 7.03
N GLY A 117 15.86 -6.55 7.01
CA GLY A 117 16.29 -7.67 7.84
C GLY A 117 17.73 -8.12 7.55
N LYS A 118 18.10 -8.17 6.27
CA LYS A 118 19.48 -8.46 5.86
C LYS A 118 20.45 -7.40 6.37
N ILE A 119 20.18 -6.12 6.16
CA ILE A 119 21.02 -5.00 6.60
C ILE A 119 21.21 -5.01 8.11
N ILE A 120 20.15 -5.26 8.89
CA ILE A 120 20.25 -5.35 10.35
C ILE A 120 21.06 -6.58 10.78
N SER A 121 20.93 -7.71 10.10
CA SER A 121 21.74 -8.89 10.42
C SER A 121 23.24 -8.65 10.15
N GLU A 122 23.58 -7.96 9.06
CA GLU A 122 24.95 -7.55 8.75
C GLU A 122 25.50 -6.62 9.85
N GLU A 123 24.73 -5.61 10.27
CA GLU A 123 25.07 -4.70 11.38
C GLU A 123 25.38 -5.46 12.69
N ILE A 124 24.53 -6.45 13.03
CA ILE A 124 24.74 -7.28 14.23
C ILE A 124 26.01 -8.13 14.11
N LEU A 125 26.38 -8.55 12.91
CA LEU A 125 27.58 -9.32 12.61
C LEU A 125 28.83 -8.46 12.37
N SER A 126 28.75 -7.15 12.70
CA SER A 126 29.83 -6.17 12.58
C SER A 126 30.20 -5.76 11.15
N ASP A 127 29.28 -5.90 10.20
CA ASP A 127 29.35 -5.29 8.88
C ASP A 127 28.40 -4.08 8.85
N HIS A 128 28.93 -2.89 9.07
CA HIS A 128 28.15 -1.67 9.33
C HIS A 128 27.82 -0.86 8.09
N ASP A 129 28.48 -1.12 6.95
CA ASP A 129 28.50 -0.24 5.77
C ASP A 129 27.08 0.11 5.27
N ARG A 130 26.22 -0.89 5.10
CA ARG A 130 24.86 -0.65 4.58
C ARG A 130 23.94 -0.04 5.61
N PHE A 131 24.08 -0.43 6.89
CA PHE A 131 23.27 0.13 7.95
C PHE A 131 23.61 1.61 8.16
N ASP A 132 24.86 1.99 8.11
CA ASP A 132 25.30 3.39 8.23
C ASP A 132 24.74 4.24 7.10
N VAL A 133 24.82 3.78 5.86
CA VAL A 133 24.24 4.49 4.71
C VAL A 133 22.73 4.65 4.86
N MET A 134 22.00 3.61 5.23
CA MET A 134 20.55 3.65 5.34
C MET A 134 20.07 4.45 6.56
N SER A 135 20.76 4.36 7.67
CA SER A 135 20.43 5.11 8.90
C SER A 135 20.74 6.61 8.77
N ALA A 136 21.68 6.98 7.91
CA ALA A 136 22.00 8.39 7.60
C ALA A 136 20.89 9.08 6.77
N VAL A 137 19.93 8.34 6.19
CA VAL A 137 18.81 8.92 5.45
C VAL A 137 17.89 9.67 6.41
N LYS A 138 17.97 11.00 6.39
CA LYS A 138 17.14 11.85 7.26
C LYS A 138 15.68 11.74 6.87
N THR A 139 14.85 11.33 7.81
CA THR A 139 13.39 11.33 7.67
C THR A 139 12.84 12.54 8.43
N PRO A 140 12.40 13.61 7.74
CA PRO A 140 11.86 14.78 8.39
C PRO A 140 10.58 14.45 9.14
N ASN A 141 10.36 15.11 10.26
CA ASN A 141 9.11 15.03 10.98
C ASN A 141 7.96 15.57 10.13
N PHE A 142 6.77 15.00 10.31
CA PHE A 142 5.59 15.50 9.63
C PHE A 142 5.25 16.93 10.11
N PRO A 143 4.93 17.87 9.21
CA PRO A 143 4.60 19.24 9.57
C PRO A 143 3.47 19.31 10.62
N GLY A 144 3.70 20.07 11.69
CA GLY A 144 2.75 20.20 12.79
C GLY A 144 2.70 19.00 13.76
N GLY A 145 3.60 18.02 13.60
CA GLY A 145 3.74 16.89 14.52
C GLY A 145 2.52 15.96 14.53
N SER A 146 2.31 15.27 15.65
CA SER A 146 1.21 14.30 15.80
C SER A 146 -0.18 14.93 15.72
N ASN A 147 -0.35 16.17 16.18
CA ASN A 147 -1.65 16.82 16.29
C ASN A 147 -2.22 17.28 14.94
N LEU A 148 -1.36 17.76 14.04
CA LEU A 148 -1.78 18.21 12.72
C LEU A 148 -1.65 17.15 11.62
N ARG A 149 -1.09 15.99 11.92
CA ARG A 149 -0.86 14.94 10.93
C ARG A 149 -2.16 14.50 10.23
N SER A 150 -3.19 14.20 11.00
CA SER A 150 -4.47 13.71 10.45
C SER A 150 -5.19 14.74 9.57
N PRO A 151 -5.42 16.00 10.01
CA PRO A 151 -6.10 16.99 9.19
C PRO A 151 -5.28 17.40 7.96
N LEU A 152 -3.97 17.56 8.07
CA LEU A 152 -3.14 17.90 6.93
C LEU A 152 -3.05 16.75 5.91
N LEU A 153 -3.00 15.51 6.39
CA LEU A 153 -3.04 14.34 5.51
C LEU A 153 -4.38 14.27 4.76
N ALA A 154 -5.51 14.44 5.45
CA ALA A 154 -6.82 14.44 4.83
C ALA A 154 -6.94 15.53 3.75
N LEU A 155 -6.45 16.74 4.01
CA LEU A 155 -6.39 17.84 3.04
C LEU A 155 -5.55 17.48 1.81
N ALA A 156 -4.33 17.01 2.03
CA ALA A 156 -3.43 16.64 0.94
C ALA A 156 -4.03 15.54 0.06
N MET A 157 -4.62 14.51 0.68
CA MET A 157 -5.20 13.38 -0.05
C MET A 157 -6.48 13.77 -0.80
N THR A 158 -7.29 14.67 -0.23
CA THR A 158 -8.44 15.26 -0.95
C THR A 158 -7.98 16.00 -2.19
N TRP A 159 -6.90 16.78 -2.09
CA TRP A 159 -6.31 17.46 -3.23
C TRP A 159 -5.81 16.48 -4.31
N TYR A 160 -5.07 15.43 -3.93
CA TYR A 160 -4.60 14.42 -4.88
C TYR A 160 -5.76 13.68 -5.56
N LYS A 161 -6.83 13.37 -4.81
CA LYS A 161 -8.03 12.76 -5.37
C LYS A 161 -8.69 13.67 -6.41
N ILE A 162 -8.86 14.96 -6.11
CA ILE A 162 -9.41 15.94 -7.07
C ILE A 162 -8.53 16.01 -8.32
N ARG A 163 -7.21 16.03 -8.14
CA ARG A 163 -6.27 16.04 -9.26
C ARG A 163 -6.38 14.77 -10.11
N ASP A 164 -6.45 13.60 -9.50
CA ASP A 164 -6.65 12.33 -10.21
C ASP A 164 -7.98 12.29 -10.98
N ASP A 165 -9.06 12.85 -10.40
CA ASP A 165 -10.38 12.92 -11.04
C ASP A 165 -10.41 13.92 -12.22
N LEU A 166 -9.60 14.98 -12.17
CA LEU A 166 -9.47 16.00 -13.21
C LEU A 166 -8.42 15.65 -14.29
N GLY A 167 -7.58 14.62 -14.06
CA GLY A 167 -6.61 14.11 -15.04
C GLY A 167 -5.34 14.95 -15.21
N PHE A 168 -4.89 15.70 -14.18
CA PHE A 168 -3.63 16.45 -14.20
C PHE A 168 -2.77 16.28 -12.95
#